data_b57cabb73db93f4db4e350ee6410594e
#
_entry.id   b57cabb73db93f4db4e350ee6410594e
#
_cell.length_a   1.000
_cell.length_b   1.000
_cell.length_c   1.000
_cell.angle_alpha   90.00
_cell.angle_beta   90.00
_cell.angle_gamma   90.00
#
_symmetry.space_group_name_H-M   'P 1'
#
loop_
_entity.id
_entity.type
_entity.pdbx_description
1 polymer ?
#
loop_
_entity_poly.entity_id
_entity_poly.type
_entity_poly.pdbx_seq_one_letter_code
_entity_poly.pdbx_strand_id
1 'polypeptide(L)'
;YEGWSTGARVITYKKEISAVKQPIKSFPYDHRINILDEVKAQGADEAIVLNEHGQVSEGSVTNLLFLLDGDWITPPISDGVLPGVMRALVIEYCGVLVRSISASDLPSVQSGFLLSSLRIAQPIASIDGHELIQSPDFQAQIEAMALRTSVG
;
A
#
# COMPACT_ATOMS: atom_id res chain seq x y z
N TYR A 1 -16.30 -7.59 -5.32
CA TYR A 1 -15.58 -7.64 -6.59
C TYR A 1 -14.61 -8.80 -6.57
N GLU A 2 -14.81 -9.75 -7.47
CA GLU A 2 -14.08 -11.01 -7.44
C GLU A 2 -12.56 -10.84 -7.48
N GLY A 3 -12.07 -9.93 -8.32
CA GLY A 3 -10.63 -9.71 -8.45
C GLY A 3 -9.97 -9.19 -7.19
N TRP A 4 -10.74 -8.70 -6.23
CA TRP A 4 -10.20 -8.14 -5.00
C TRP A 4 -10.22 -9.12 -3.82
N SER A 5 -10.86 -10.26 -3.98
CA SER A 5 -10.81 -11.30 -2.96
C SER A 5 -9.55 -12.15 -3.06
N THR A 6 -8.85 -12.09 -4.19
CA THR A 6 -7.57 -12.78 -4.37
C THR A 6 -6.41 -11.83 -4.06
N GLY A 7 -5.26 -12.39 -3.73
CA GLY A 7 -4.09 -11.60 -3.39
C GLY A 7 -3.52 -10.85 -4.59
N ALA A 8 -3.13 -9.60 -4.38
CA ALA A 8 -2.55 -8.76 -5.41
C ALA A 8 -1.06 -9.07 -5.61
N ARG A 9 -0.62 -9.08 -6.87
CA ARG A 9 0.80 -9.08 -7.20
C ARG A 9 1.28 -7.65 -7.26
N VAL A 10 2.25 -7.34 -6.43
CA VAL A 10 2.77 -5.97 -6.29
C VAL A 10 4.24 -5.95 -6.66
N ILE A 11 4.65 -4.93 -7.41
CA ILE A 11 6.06 -4.74 -7.75
C ILE A 11 6.50 -3.34 -7.37
N THR A 12 7.77 -3.19 -7.04
CA THR A 12 8.34 -1.88 -6.77
C THR A 12 8.49 -1.13 -8.09
N TYR A 13 8.02 0.13 -8.12
CA TYR A 13 8.15 0.97 -9.30
C TYR A 13 9.59 1.47 -9.38
N LYS A 14 10.27 1.14 -10.48
CA LYS A 14 11.71 1.32 -10.58
C LYS A 14 12.17 2.51 -11.41
N LYS A 15 11.24 3.29 -11.96
CA LYS A 15 11.65 4.51 -12.65
C LYS A 15 12.15 5.52 -11.64
N GLU A 16 13.21 6.24 -12.02
CA GLU A 16 13.80 7.23 -11.12
C GLU A 16 12.85 8.39 -10.88
N ILE A 17 12.45 8.55 -9.64
CA ILE A 17 11.61 9.68 -9.23
C ILE A 17 12.40 10.97 -9.36
N SER A 18 13.72 10.93 -9.22
CA SER A 18 14.59 12.09 -9.38
C SER A 18 14.47 12.76 -10.74
N ALA A 19 14.08 12.01 -11.76
CA ALA A 19 13.87 12.58 -13.10
C ALA A 19 12.65 13.49 -13.15
N VAL A 20 11.77 13.42 -12.18
CA VAL A 20 10.50 14.18 -12.14
C VAL A 20 10.64 15.46 -11.36
N LYS A 21 11.66 15.71 -10.65
CA LYS A 21 11.95 16.96 -9.91
C LYS A 21 10.79 17.50 -9.05
N GLN A 22 9.87 16.64 -8.62
CA GLN A 22 8.75 17.00 -7.77
C GLN A 22 8.58 15.98 -6.66
N PRO A 23 8.14 16.39 -5.47
CA PRO A 23 7.81 15.43 -4.43
C PRO A 23 6.72 14.50 -4.94
N ILE A 24 6.79 13.24 -4.55
CA ILE A 24 5.82 12.25 -5.01
C ILE A 24 4.38 12.63 -4.64
N LYS A 25 4.19 13.27 -3.51
CA LYS A 25 2.87 13.70 -3.04
C LYS A 25 2.24 14.78 -3.92
N SER A 26 3.02 15.44 -4.77
CA SER A 26 2.50 16.43 -5.71
C SER A 26 2.27 15.87 -7.10
N PHE A 27 2.46 14.58 -7.30
CA PHE A 27 2.17 13.96 -8.59
C PHE A 27 0.68 14.08 -8.90
N PRO A 28 0.31 14.53 -10.11
CA PRO A 28 -1.10 14.57 -10.49
C PRO A 28 -1.67 13.16 -10.60
N TYR A 29 -2.99 13.07 -10.50
CA TYR A 29 -3.69 11.79 -10.58
C TYR A 29 -3.35 11.03 -11.87
N ASP A 30 -3.24 11.73 -12.99
CA ASP A 30 -2.89 11.12 -14.29
C ASP A 30 -1.55 10.40 -14.22
N HIS A 31 -0.58 10.97 -13.51
CA HIS A 31 0.73 10.35 -13.35
C HIS A 31 0.63 9.04 -12.56
N ARG A 32 -0.22 9.02 -11.55
CA ARG A 32 -0.45 7.81 -10.75
C ARG A 32 -1.11 6.70 -11.55
N ILE A 33 -2.05 7.05 -12.41
CA ILE A 33 -2.69 6.09 -13.31
C ILE A 33 -1.68 5.54 -14.32
N ASN A 34 -0.76 6.38 -14.81
CA ASN A 34 0.29 5.93 -15.72
C ASN A 34 1.22 4.92 -15.05
N ILE A 35 1.54 5.13 -13.78
CA ILE A 35 2.34 4.15 -13.01
C ILE A 35 1.60 2.82 -12.91
N LEU A 36 0.31 2.87 -12.60
CA LEU A 36 -0.51 1.67 -12.50
C LEU A 36 -0.55 0.92 -13.83
N ASP A 37 -0.76 1.64 -14.94
CA ASP A 37 -0.80 1.03 -16.26
C ASP A 37 0.52 0.36 -16.61
N GLU A 38 1.64 0.98 -16.28
CA GLU A 38 2.96 0.39 -16.53
C GLU A 38 3.16 -0.93 -15.79
N VAL A 39 2.80 -0.97 -14.50
CA VAL A 39 3.00 -2.21 -13.74
C VAL A 39 2.01 -3.29 -14.13
N LYS A 40 0.80 -2.91 -14.55
CA LYS A 40 -0.16 -3.88 -15.10
C LYS A 40 0.35 -4.51 -16.38
N ALA A 41 1.02 -3.73 -17.21
CA ALA A 41 1.65 -4.27 -18.44
C ALA A 41 2.75 -5.28 -18.12
N GLN A 42 3.32 -5.23 -16.92
CA GLN A 42 4.32 -6.18 -16.45
C GLN A 42 3.70 -7.35 -15.69
N GLY A 43 2.38 -7.45 -15.64
CA GLY A 43 1.68 -8.54 -14.96
C GLY A 43 1.42 -8.31 -13.49
N ALA A 44 1.60 -7.08 -12.99
CA ALA A 44 1.33 -6.75 -11.60
C ALA A 44 -0.02 -6.05 -11.45
N ASP A 45 -0.56 -6.07 -10.25
CA ASP A 45 -1.85 -5.44 -9.94
C ASP A 45 -1.70 -4.05 -9.33
N GLU A 46 -0.56 -3.78 -8.73
CA GLU A 46 -0.27 -2.49 -8.11
C GLU A 46 1.24 -2.27 -8.02
N ALA A 47 1.65 -1.03 -7.82
CA ALA A 47 3.04 -0.63 -7.65
C ALA A 47 3.30 -0.21 -6.22
N ILE A 48 4.53 -0.43 -5.75
CA ILE A 48 5.04 0.24 -4.56
C ILE A 48 5.85 1.43 -5.06
N VAL A 49 5.43 2.64 -4.70
CA VAL A 49 6.11 3.87 -5.11
C VAL A 49 7.05 4.30 -3.99
N LEU A 50 8.29 4.58 -4.36
CA LEU A 50 9.31 5.06 -3.42
C LEU A 50 9.47 6.57 -3.56
N ASN A 51 9.80 7.23 -2.44
CA ASN A 51 10.13 8.65 -2.49
C ASN A 51 11.60 8.83 -2.89
N GLU A 52 12.06 10.07 -2.94
CA GLU A 52 13.44 10.40 -3.36
C GLU A 52 14.52 9.84 -2.42
N HIS A 53 14.14 9.44 -1.21
CA HIS A 53 15.06 8.88 -0.21
C HIS A 53 15.04 7.35 -0.19
N GLY A 54 14.36 6.71 -1.15
CA GLY A 54 14.26 5.26 -1.19
C GLY A 54 13.33 4.67 -0.14
N GLN A 55 12.45 5.48 0.44
CA GLN A 55 11.47 5.03 1.41
C GLN A 55 10.16 4.69 0.71
N VAL A 56 9.48 3.66 1.22
CA VAL A 56 8.16 3.28 0.73
C VAL A 56 7.18 4.40 1.02
N SER A 57 6.47 4.83 0.01
CA SER A 57 5.46 5.87 0.11
C SER A 57 4.07 5.23 0.10
N GLU A 58 3.60 4.83 -1.06
CA GLU A 58 2.25 4.30 -1.23
C GLU A 58 2.17 3.47 -2.51
N GLY A 59 1.01 2.86 -2.77
CA GLY A 59 0.73 2.31 -4.09
C GLY A 59 0.42 3.44 -5.07
N SER A 60 0.28 3.12 -6.34
CA SER A 60 -0.06 4.15 -7.32
C SER A 60 -1.41 4.80 -7.02
N VAL A 61 -2.38 4.01 -6.53
CA VAL A 61 -3.73 4.49 -6.21
C VAL A 61 -4.21 3.99 -4.83
N THR A 62 -3.32 3.46 -4.01
CA THR A 62 -3.65 2.87 -2.71
C THR A 62 -2.66 3.30 -1.64
N ASN A 63 -3.04 3.16 -0.37
CA ASN A 63 -2.10 3.20 0.73
C ASN A 63 -1.62 1.78 1.02
N LEU A 64 -0.43 1.66 1.59
CA LEU A 64 0.18 0.37 1.89
C LEU A 64 0.18 0.09 3.39
N LEU A 65 -0.10 -1.15 3.75
CA LEU A 65 -0.10 -1.63 5.13
C LEU A 65 0.68 -2.94 5.15
N PHE A 66 1.74 -3.00 5.95
CA PHE A 66 2.63 -4.17 5.99
C PHE A 66 2.81 -4.69 7.41
N LEU A 67 2.92 -6.01 7.52
CA LEU A 67 3.36 -6.67 8.75
C LEU A 67 4.88 -6.82 8.67
N LEU A 68 5.58 -6.15 9.55
CA LEU A 68 7.04 -6.14 9.60
C LEU A 68 7.49 -6.15 11.06
N ASP A 69 8.37 -7.08 11.39
CA ASP A 69 8.89 -7.25 12.76
C ASP A 69 7.77 -7.42 13.80
N GLY A 70 6.68 -8.09 13.42
CA GLY A 70 5.56 -8.35 14.32
C GLY A 70 4.57 -7.21 14.48
N ASP A 71 4.79 -6.09 13.82
CA ASP A 71 3.89 -4.93 13.90
C ASP A 71 3.25 -4.64 12.54
N TRP A 72 1.97 -4.28 12.57
CA TRP A 72 1.32 -3.73 11.38
C TRP A 72 1.67 -2.26 11.29
N ILE A 73 2.30 -1.87 10.19
CA ILE A 73 2.82 -0.53 9.98
C ILE A 73 2.38 0.05 8.64
N THR A 74 2.26 1.37 8.59
CA THR A 74 1.99 2.11 7.35
C THR A 74 2.92 3.31 7.30
N PRO A 75 3.40 3.72 6.11
CA PRO A 75 4.32 4.85 6.02
C PRO A 75 3.66 6.16 6.47
N PRO A 76 4.46 7.09 7.02
CA PRO A 76 3.95 8.39 7.45
C PRO A 76 3.70 9.32 6.27
N ILE A 77 2.83 10.31 6.46
CA ILE A 77 2.53 11.33 5.44
C ILE A 77 3.80 12.08 5.03
N SER A 78 4.74 12.27 5.96
CA SER A 78 6.02 12.94 5.67
C SER A 78 6.86 12.21 4.61
N ASP A 79 6.59 10.94 4.35
CA ASP A 79 7.30 10.18 3.31
C ASP A 79 6.60 10.28 1.94
N GLY A 80 5.65 11.18 1.79
CA GLY A 80 4.98 11.44 0.52
C GLY A 80 3.64 10.74 0.35
N VAL A 81 3.09 10.22 1.44
CA VAL A 81 1.84 9.45 1.42
C VAL A 81 0.64 10.39 1.42
N LEU A 82 -0.34 10.12 0.56
CA LEU A 82 -1.62 10.83 0.63
C LEU A 82 -2.43 10.34 1.83
N PRO A 83 -3.15 11.26 2.54
CA PRO A 83 -3.91 10.88 3.72
C PRO A 83 -5.22 10.21 3.35
N GLY A 84 -5.18 8.92 3.00
CA GLY A 84 -6.38 8.17 2.66
C GLY A 84 -7.27 7.90 3.86
N VAL A 85 -8.56 7.75 3.60
CA VAL A 85 -9.56 7.50 4.65
C VAL A 85 -9.31 6.16 5.33
N MET A 86 -9.11 5.10 4.55
CA MET A 86 -8.85 3.78 5.13
C MET A 86 -7.56 3.75 5.94
N ARG A 87 -6.52 4.45 5.46
CA ARG A 87 -5.28 4.58 6.22
C ARG A 87 -5.54 5.16 7.61
N ALA A 88 -6.30 6.26 7.67
CA ALA A 88 -6.62 6.91 8.94
C ALA A 88 -7.39 5.98 9.87
N LEU A 89 -8.34 5.22 9.33
CA LEU A 89 -9.18 4.33 10.12
C LEU A 89 -8.40 3.14 10.71
N VAL A 90 -7.49 2.53 9.94
CA VAL A 90 -6.69 1.42 10.47
C VAL A 90 -5.72 1.89 11.54
N ILE A 91 -5.19 3.10 11.41
CA ILE A 91 -4.34 3.69 12.45
C ILE A 91 -5.13 3.89 13.74
N GLU A 92 -6.34 4.42 13.63
CA GLU A 92 -7.16 4.74 14.80
C GLU A 92 -7.73 3.50 15.48
N TYR A 93 -8.20 2.51 14.70
CA TYR A 93 -9.01 1.41 15.24
C TYR A 93 -8.37 0.03 15.19
N CYS A 94 -7.32 -0.16 14.42
CA CYS A 94 -6.75 -1.50 14.20
C CYS A 94 -5.34 -1.67 14.74
N GLY A 95 -4.86 -0.72 15.52
CA GLY A 95 -3.53 -0.84 16.14
C GLY A 95 -2.36 -0.70 15.17
N VAL A 96 -2.59 -0.08 14.02
CA VAL A 96 -1.55 0.13 13.02
C VAL A 96 -0.64 1.27 13.46
N LEU A 97 0.66 1.03 13.39
CA LEU A 97 1.67 2.03 13.72
C LEU A 97 2.11 2.79 12.47
N VAL A 98 2.47 4.06 12.66
CA VAL A 98 3.01 4.89 11.58
C VAL A 98 4.52 4.87 11.69
N ARG A 99 5.19 4.32 10.68
CA ARG A 99 6.65 4.18 10.70
C ARG A 99 7.18 4.13 9.27
N SER A 100 8.31 4.80 9.02
CA SER A 100 8.96 4.75 7.71
C SER A 100 9.43 3.34 7.39
N ILE A 101 9.28 2.96 6.12
CA ILE A 101 9.68 1.66 5.61
C ILE A 101 10.64 1.93 4.46
N SER A 102 11.83 1.36 4.49
CA SER A 102 12.78 1.52 3.39
C SER A 102 12.57 0.43 2.34
N ALA A 103 13.07 0.68 1.14
CA ALA A 103 13.05 -0.34 0.09
C ALA A 103 13.76 -1.61 0.54
N SER A 104 14.80 -1.48 1.36
CA SER A 104 15.54 -2.62 1.87
C SER A 104 14.76 -3.46 2.89
N ASP A 105 13.68 -2.92 3.45
CA ASP A 105 12.81 -3.67 4.36
C ASP A 105 11.83 -4.58 3.62
N LEU A 106 11.58 -4.33 2.34
CA LEU A 106 10.55 -5.05 1.59
C LEU A 106 10.73 -6.58 1.59
N PRO A 107 11.96 -7.12 1.43
CA PRO A 107 12.12 -8.57 1.50
C PRO A 107 11.76 -9.19 2.85
N SER A 108 11.69 -8.38 3.92
CA SER A 108 11.35 -8.83 5.27
C SER A 108 9.86 -8.69 5.59
N VAL A 109 9.07 -8.11 4.70
CA VAL A 109 7.63 -7.96 4.91
C VAL A 109 6.99 -9.34 4.93
N GLN A 110 6.20 -9.61 5.97
CA GLN A 110 5.57 -10.91 6.20
C GLN A 110 4.18 -11.01 5.58
N SER A 111 3.42 -9.92 5.64
CA SER A 111 2.05 -9.88 5.15
C SER A 111 1.72 -8.44 4.77
N GLY A 112 0.66 -8.20 4.02
CA GLY A 112 0.31 -6.84 3.64
C GLY A 112 -1.05 -6.69 2.99
N PHE A 113 -1.50 -5.44 2.94
CA PHE A 113 -2.76 -5.06 2.32
C PHE A 113 -2.60 -3.77 1.54
N LEU A 114 -3.38 -3.67 0.45
CA LEU A 114 -3.61 -2.43 -0.26
C LEU A 114 -4.89 -1.82 0.31
N LEU A 115 -4.82 -0.56 0.75
CA LEU A 115 -5.95 0.13 1.36
C LEU A 115 -6.50 1.21 0.43
N SER A 116 -7.80 1.25 0.27
CA SER A 116 -8.50 2.33 -0.43
C SER A 116 -9.97 2.29 -0.05
N SER A 117 -10.69 3.38 -0.30
CA SER A 117 -12.13 3.41 -0.02
C SER A 117 -12.87 2.38 -0.87
N LEU A 118 -12.39 2.10 -2.08
CA LEU A 118 -13.01 1.15 -2.98
C LEU A 118 -12.71 -0.30 -2.60
N ARG A 119 -11.45 -0.59 -2.25
CA ARG A 119 -10.99 -1.96 -1.96
C ARG A 119 -11.15 -2.36 -0.51
N ILE A 120 -11.19 -1.38 0.36
CA ILE A 120 -11.08 -1.49 1.81
C ILE A 120 -9.71 -2.06 2.16
N ALA A 121 -9.54 -3.39 2.14
CA ALA A 121 -8.24 -4.02 2.38
C ALA A 121 -8.10 -5.21 1.43
N GLN A 122 -7.34 -5.01 0.36
CA GLN A 122 -7.04 -6.10 -0.58
C GLN A 122 -5.74 -6.79 -0.14
N PRO A 123 -5.75 -8.10 0.12
CA PRO A 123 -4.52 -8.80 0.50
C PRO A 123 -3.47 -8.71 -0.59
N ILE A 124 -2.20 -8.62 -0.18
CA ILE A 124 -1.07 -8.70 -1.11
C ILE A 124 -0.57 -10.13 -1.13
N ALA A 125 -0.55 -10.75 -2.31
CA ALA A 125 -0.05 -12.11 -2.46
C ALA A 125 1.48 -12.14 -2.57
N SER A 126 2.07 -11.15 -3.23
CA SER A 126 3.52 -11.13 -3.45
C SER A 126 4.02 -9.70 -3.63
N ILE A 127 5.28 -9.48 -3.27
CA ILE A 127 6.01 -8.23 -3.54
C ILE A 127 7.28 -8.62 -4.29
N ASP A 128 7.44 -8.09 -5.51
CA ASP A 128 8.60 -8.36 -6.37
C ASP A 128 8.92 -9.87 -6.47
N GLY A 129 7.87 -10.69 -6.59
CA GLY A 129 8.00 -12.14 -6.69
C GLY A 129 8.16 -12.88 -5.37
N HIS A 130 8.28 -12.17 -4.26
CA HIS A 130 8.36 -12.75 -2.92
C HIS A 130 6.95 -12.97 -2.37
N GLU A 131 6.57 -14.21 -2.10
CA GLU A 131 5.25 -14.53 -1.60
C GLU A 131 5.06 -14.12 -0.14
N LEU A 132 3.90 -13.54 0.17
CA LEU A 132 3.57 -13.11 1.52
C LEU A 132 2.62 -14.09 2.20
N ILE A 133 2.69 -14.12 3.52
CA ILE A 133 1.75 -14.87 4.35
C ILE A 133 0.43 -14.10 4.38
N GLN A 134 -0.67 -14.83 4.26
CA GLN A 134 -1.99 -14.21 4.31
C GLN A 134 -2.44 -14.03 5.75
N SER A 135 -3.20 -12.97 6.01
CA SER A 135 -3.67 -12.61 7.35
C SER A 135 -5.19 -12.41 7.34
N PRO A 136 -5.96 -13.49 7.16
CA PRO A 136 -7.42 -13.38 7.00
C PRO A 136 -8.11 -12.82 8.23
N ASP A 137 -7.60 -13.08 9.43
CA ASP A 137 -8.20 -12.56 10.66
C ASP A 137 -8.06 -11.04 10.75
N PHE A 138 -6.89 -10.52 10.36
CA PHE A 138 -6.68 -9.08 10.37
C PHE A 138 -7.47 -8.40 9.25
N GLN A 139 -7.60 -9.04 8.10
CA GLN A 139 -8.46 -8.55 7.02
C GLN A 139 -9.91 -8.43 7.50
N ALA A 140 -10.41 -9.47 8.17
CA ALA A 140 -11.77 -9.44 8.70
C ALA A 140 -11.96 -8.33 9.74
N GLN A 141 -10.93 -8.07 10.55
CA GLN A 141 -10.96 -6.98 11.53
C GLN A 141 -11.08 -5.62 10.83
N ILE A 142 -10.31 -5.40 9.77
CA ILE A 142 -10.35 -4.14 9.01
C ILE A 142 -11.72 -3.99 8.35
N GLU A 143 -12.24 -5.04 7.72
CA GLU A 143 -13.52 -5.00 7.04
C GLU A 143 -14.68 -4.74 8.00
N ALA A 144 -14.65 -5.38 9.17
CA ALA A 144 -15.66 -5.15 10.20
C ALA A 144 -15.61 -3.72 10.72
N MET A 145 -14.42 -3.18 10.91
CA MET A 145 -14.24 -1.80 11.34
C MET A 145 -14.76 -0.83 10.28
N ALA A 146 -14.44 -1.05 9.01
CA ALA A 146 -14.89 -0.19 7.91
C ALA A 146 -16.42 -0.19 7.80
N LEU A 147 -17.05 -1.34 7.98
CA LEU A 147 -18.49 -1.45 7.93
C LEU A 147 -19.16 -0.66 9.05
N ARG A 148 -18.60 -0.72 10.27
CA ARG A 148 -19.15 0.04 11.41
C ARG A 148 -18.99 1.55 11.22
N THR A 149 -17.88 2.00 10.67
CA THR A 149 -17.60 3.43 10.53
C THR A 149 -18.28 4.05 9.31
N SER A 150 -18.52 3.27 8.26
CA SER A 150 -19.14 3.79 7.04
C SER A 150 -20.63 4.07 7.21
N VAL A 151 -21.28 3.46 8.20
CA VAL A 151 -22.71 3.62 8.47
C VAL A 151 -22.97 4.82 9.36
N GLY A 152 -21.96 5.27 10.04
CA GLY A 152 -22.04 6.38 10.99
C GLY A 152 -22.34 7.73 10.41
#